data_6da8b19520abc1ac529f30511b82ec43
#
_entry.id   6da8b19520abc1ac529f30511b82ec43
#
_cell.length_a   1.000
_cell.length_b   1.000
_cell.length_c   1.000
_cell.angle_alpha   90.00
_cell.angle_beta   90.00
_cell.angle_gamma   90.00
#
_symmetry.space_group_name_H-M   'P 1'
#
loop_
_entity.id
_entity.type
_entity.pdbx_description
1 polymer ?
#
loop_
_entity_poly.entity_id
_entity_poly.type
_entity_poly.pdbx_seq_one_letter_code
_entity_poly.pdbx_strand_id
1 'polypeptide(L)'
;SGGDLIINGGTLNIDSTDDSLHCGGNMSINGGNITLASADDGMHSDHNLTIGESTTGGYDAPWINVTYSYEGVEGLTIVQNCGTVMVTSKDDAYNAAGGADSSGMGGGWGGGWGGSVSGGSYSMTFNGGYTFVNAAGDGLDSNGEMIFNGGYVFVSQTGGGNGPLDCGDGYSITYNGGTVIAAGSSSMFEYPSNKAFLSTTSVSAGSTITFTNASGTVIATFTLPNASQEMVLCSTESNVSCYTGGT
;
A
#
# COMPACT_ATOMS: atom_id res chain seq x y z
N SER A 1 0.52 -6.83 -21.34
CA SER A 1 1.53 -7.71 -21.95
C SER A 1 1.29 -9.17 -21.56
N GLY A 2 1.42 -10.12 -22.48
CA GLY A 2 1.32 -11.56 -22.17
C GLY A 2 2.59 -12.17 -21.53
N GLY A 3 3.59 -11.38 -21.23
CA GLY A 3 4.85 -11.78 -20.60
C GLY A 3 5.28 -10.76 -19.56
N ASP A 4 6.54 -10.78 -19.17
CA ASP A 4 7.08 -9.84 -18.19
C ASP A 4 7.07 -8.39 -18.72
N LEU A 5 6.89 -7.44 -17.79
CA LEU A 5 6.99 -6.01 -18.02
C LEU A 5 8.12 -5.41 -17.17
N ILE A 6 9.07 -4.73 -17.81
CA ILE A 6 10.19 -4.09 -17.13
C ILE A 6 10.26 -2.61 -17.53
N ILE A 7 10.22 -1.72 -16.55
CA ILE A 7 10.39 -0.26 -16.74
C ILE A 7 11.65 0.18 -15.99
N ASN A 8 12.67 0.58 -16.75
CA ASN A 8 13.97 0.98 -16.19
C ASN A 8 14.13 2.50 -16.05
N GLY A 9 13.16 3.28 -16.52
CA GLY A 9 13.22 4.74 -16.46
C GLY A 9 12.31 5.40 -17.48
N GLY A 10 12.48 6.70 -17.64
CA GLY A 10 11.68 7.52 -18.53
C GLY A 10 10.49 8.20 -17.83
N THR A 11 9.64 8.84 -18.63
CA THR A 11 8.42 9.48 -18.13
C THR A 11 7.21 8.85 -18.82
N LEU A 12 6.30 8.30 -18.01
CA LEU A 12 5.05 7.72 -18.47
C LEU A 12 3.88 8.50 -17.89
N ASN A 13 2.89 8.75 -18.72
CA ASN A 13 1.64 9.40 -18.33
C ASN A 13 0.52 8.62 -19.00
N ILE A 14 -0.22 7.84 -18.25
CA ILE A 14 -1.20 6.89 -18.77
C ILE A 14 -2.55 7.20 -18.12
N ASP A 15 -3.59 7.29 -18.95
CA ASP A 15 -4.99 7.37 -18.55
C ASP A 15 -5.74 6.30 -19.35
N SER A 16 -6.25 5.28 -18.68
CA SER A 16 -6.82 4.08 -19.29
C SER A 16 -8.25 3.82 -18.81
N THR A 17 -9.03 3.18 -19.65
CA THR A 17 -10.36 2.66 -19.30
C THR A 17 -10.33 1.22 -18.76
N ASP A 18 -9.18 0.65 -18.69
CA ASP A 18 -8.79 -0.66 -18.19
C ASP A 18 -7.51 -0.44 -17.39
N ASP A 19 -6.71 -1.43 -17.07
CA ASP A 19 -5.45 -1.25 -16.35
C ASP A 19 -4.51 -0.25 -17.03
N SER A 20 -3.84 0.59 -16.24
CA SER A 20 -2.82 1.48 -16.80
C SER A 20 -1.55 0.71 -17.20
N LEU A 21 -1.12 -0.22 -16.37
CA LEU A 21 0.00 -1.14 -16.66
C LEU A 21 -0.44 -2.56 -16.33
N HIS A 22 -0.46 -3.45 -17.31
CA HIS A 22 -0.80 -4.86 -17.11
C HIS A 22 0.19 -5.80 -17.79
N CYS A 23 0.52 -6.90 -17.10
CA CYS A 23 1.27 -8.00 -17.69
C CYS A 23 0.88 -9.36 -17.11
N GLY A 24 0.82 -10.36 -17.99
CA GLY A 24 0.56 -11.77 -17.63
C GLY A 24 1.79 -12.50 -17.06
N GLY A 25 2.91 -11.82 -16.88
CA GLY A 25 4.13 -12.32 -16.24
C GLY A 25 4.47 -11.49 -15.00
N ASN A 26 5.75 -11.34 -14.70
CA ASN A 26 6.21 -10.49 -13.61
C ASN A 26 6.34 -9.03 -14.06
N MET A 27 6.04 -8.10 -13.14
CA MET A 27 6.26 -6.66 -13.34
C MET A 27 7.44 -6.18 -12.52
N SER A 28 8.34 -5.41 -13.14
CA SER A 28 9.48 -4.78 -12.47
C SER A 28 9.58 -3.32 -12.85
N ILE A 29 9.36 -2.42 -11.90
CA ILE A 29 9.49 -0.97 -12.07
C ILE A 29 10.77 -0.53 -11.37
N ASN A 30 11.89 -0.49 -12.12
CA ASN A 30 13.20 -0.20 -11.56
C ASN A 30 13.50 1.30 -11.47
N GLY A 31 12.81 2.12 -12.27
CA GLY A 31 12.99 3.57 -12.31
C GLY A 31 11.90 4.25 -13.13
N GLY A 32 11.99 5.57 -13.22
CA GLY A 32 11.08 6.40 -14.01
C GLY A 32 10.18 7.32 -13.19
N ASN A 33 9.57 8.26 -13.90
CA ASN A 33 8.55 9.16 -13.39
C ASN A 33 7.22 8.78 -14.04
N ILE A 34 6.35 8.13 -13.28
CA ILE A 34 5.18 7.42 -13.78
C ILE A 34 3.94 8.00 -13.12
N THR A 35 3.00 8.48 -13.94
CA THR A 35 1.68 8.94 -13.50
C THR A 35 0.62 8.08 -14.17
N LEU A 36 -0.24 7.48 -13.37
CA LEU A 36 -1.27 6.55 -13.81
C LEU A 36 -2.65 7.04 -13.35
N ALA A 37 -3.62 6.88 -14.24
CA ALA A 37 -5.04 6.97 -13.93
C ALA A 37 -5.75 5.84 -14.68
N SER A 38 -6.62 5.10 -14.03
CA SER A 38 -7.30 3.98 -14.65
C SER A 38 -8.73 3.80 -14.13
N ALA A 39 -9.58 3.18 -14.93
CA ALA A 39 -10.92 2.81 -14.48
C ALA A 39 -10.91 1.45 -13.74
N ASP A 40 -9.87 0.66 -13.96
CA ASP A 40 -9.55 -0.60 -13.26
C ASP A 40 -8.22 -0.39 -12.50
N ASP A 41 -7.20 -1.22 -12.68
CA ASP A 41 -6.02 -1.16 -11.84
C ASP A 41 -4.96 -0.15 -12.33
N GLY A 42 -4.28 0.48 -11.38
CA GLY A 42 -3.12 1.30 -11.71
C GLY A 42 -1.98 0.47 -12.27
N MET A 43 -1.64 -0.61 -11.60
CA MET A 43 -0.63 -1.59 -12.01
C MET A 43 -1.10 -2.99 -11.63
N HIS A 44 -1.21 -3.89 -12.62
CA HIS A 44 -1.60 -5.28 -12.43
C HIS A 44 -0.55 -6.24 -12.99
N SER A 45 -0.13 -7.18 -12.18
CA SER A 45 0.73 -8.30 -12.58
C SER A 45 0.08 -9.63 -12.20
N ASP A 46 -0.13 -10.52 -13.15
CA ASP A 46 -0.67 -11.87 -12.86
C ASP A 46 0.26 -12.69 -11.95
N HIS A 47 1.49 -12.20 -11.73
CA HIS A 47 2.49 -12.85 -10.88
C HIS A 47 3.12 -11.87 -9.88
N ASN A 48 4.44 -11.73 -9.89
CA ASN A 48 5.15 -10.90 -8.92
C ASN A 48 5.28 -9.46 -9.43
N LEU A 49 5.01 -8.49 -8.56
CA LEU A 49 5.23 -7.08 -8.81
C LEU A 49 6.35 -6.56 -7.91
N THR A 50 7.40 -6.02 -8.52
CA THR A 50 8.55 -5.46 -7.79
C THR A 50 8.74 -3.99 -8.14
N ILE A 51 8.83 -3.13 -7.12
CA ILE A 51 9.09 -1.69 -7.26
C ILE A 51 10.46 -1.38 -6.69
N GLY A 52 11.34 -0.84 -7.55
CA GLY A 52 12.71 -0.53 -7.22
C GLY A 52 13.62 -1.76 -7.25
N GLU A 53 14.82 -1.59 -7.80
CA GLU A 53 15.83 -2.65 -7.71
C GLU A 53 16.41 -2.74 -6.31
N SER A 54 16.72 -3.94 -5.89
CA SER A 54 17.51 -4.18 -4.69
C SER A 54 18.98 -3.77 -4.93
N THR A 55 19.28 -2.49 -4.79
CA THR A 55 20.60 -1.89 -4.50
C THR A 55 21.70 -1.78 -5.58
N THR A 56 21.62 -2.35 -6.78
CA THR A 56 22.79 -2.37 -7.68
C THR A 56 22.57 -2.00 -9.16
N GLY A 57 21.36 -1.73 -9.58
CA GLY A 57 21.04 -1.56 -11.02
C GLY A 57 21.46 -0.24 -11.66
N GLY A 58 21.79 0.78 -10.87
CA GLY A 58 22.23 2.09 -11.39
C GLY A 58 21.10 2.94 -11.99
N TYR A 59 19.84 2.60 -11.72
CA TYR A 59 18.68 3.42 -12.08
C TYR A 59 18.33 4.41 -10.95
N ASP A 60 17.77 5.56 -11.32
CA ASP A 60 17.16 6.45 -10.34
C ASP A 60 15.91 5.76 -9.78
N ALA A 61 15.71 5.88 -8.47
CA ALA A 61 14.57 5.27 -7.79
C ALA A 61 13.23 5.71 -8.42
N PRO A 62 12.29 4.79 -8.63
CA PRO A 62 11.03 5.12 -9.31
C PRO A 62 10.19 6.12 -8.50
N TRP A 63 9.52 7.01 -9.20
CA TRP A 63 8.47 7.86 -8.67
C TRP A 63 7.17 7.49 -9.38
N ILE A 64 6.20 6.97 -8.63
CA ILE A 64 4.94 6.44 -9.15
C ILE A 64 3.80 7.16 -8.46
N ASN A 65 2.86 7.69 -9.24
CA ASN A 65 1.66 8.33 -8.75
C ASN A 65 0.43 7.75 -9.45
N VAL A 66 -0.27 6.86 -8.77
CA VAL A 66 -1.59 6.39 -9.17
C VAL A 66 -2.60 7.40 -8.65
N THR A 67 -3.02 8.31 -9.53
CA THR A 67 -3.89 9.44 -9.16
C THR A 67 -5.33 9.04 -8.97
N TYR A 68 -5.72 7.92 -9.54
CA TYR A 68 -7.04 7.32 -9.50
C TYR A 68 -7.00 5.91 -10.08
N SER A 69 -7.64 4.95 -9.43
CA SER A 69 -7.84 3.57 -9.92
C SER A 69 -9.00 2.90 -9.17
N TYR A 70 -9.40 1.71 -9.60
CA TYR A 70 -10.22 0.83 -8.79
C TYR A 70 -9.30 0.22 -7.72
N GLU A 71 -8.36 -0.65 -8.09
CA GLU A 71 -7.23 -1.03 -7.25
C GLU A 71 -5.94 -0.29 -7.68
N GLY A 72 -5.04 -0.06 -6.75
CA GLY A 72 -3.84 0.73 -7.04
C GLY A 72 -2.70 -0.09 -7.62
N VAL A 73 -2.30 -1.11 -6.89
CA VAL A 73 -1.16 -1.99 -7.18
C VAL A 73 -1.58 -3.41 -6.86
N GLU A 74 -1.74 -4.23 -7.88
CA GLU A 74 -2.15 -5.63 -7.73
C GLU A 74 -1.08 -6.61 -8.19
N GLY A 75 -0.96 -7.72 -7.50
CA GLY A 75 -0.08 -8.82 -7.87
C GLY A 75 -0.19 -10.01 -6.93
N LEU A 76 0.38 -11.15 -7.33
CA LEU A 76 0.47 -12.33 -6.48
C LEU A 76 1.39 -12.08 -5.27
N THR A 77 2.55 -11.49 -5.54
CA THR A 77 3.45 -10.96 -4.51
C THR A 77 3.84 -9.54 -4.87
N ILE A 78 3.88 -8.67 -3.88
CA ILE A 78 4.25 -7.28 -4.07
C ILE A 78 5.48 -6.97 -3.21
N VAL A 79 6.54 -6.47 -3.83
CA VAL A 79 7.78 -6.07 -3.12
C VAL A 79 8.15 -4.66 -3.49
N GLN A 80 8.23 -3.77 -2.51
CA GLN A 80 8.78 -2.43 -2.70
C GLN A 80 10.15 -2.33 -2.01
N ASN A 81 11.21 -2.14 -2.80
CA ASN A 81 12.58 -2.02 -2.30
C ASN A 81 13.01 -0.56 -2.11
N CYS A 82 12.55 0.33 -2.96
CA CYS A 82 12.85 1.76 -2.90
C CYS A 82 11.82 2.56 -3.73
N GLY A 83 12.07 3.86 -3.91
CA GLY A 83 11.22 4.75 -4.69
C GLY A 83 10.12 5.41 -3.87
N THR A 84 9.31 6.19 -4.55
CA THR A 84 8.13 6.84 -3.99
C THR A 84 6.90 6.35 -4.74
N VAL A 85 5.92 5.82 -4.01
CA VAL A 85 4.65 5.38 -4.56
C VAL A 85 3.52 6.10 -3.84
N MET A 86 2.68 6.78 -4.59
CA MET A 86 1.46 7.42 -4.10
C MET A 86 0.27 6.78 -4.80
N VAL A 87 -0.73 6.37 -4.03
CA VAL A 87 -1.92 5.70 -4.56
C VAL A 87 -3.18 6.38 -4.02
N THR A 88 -4.11 6.66 -4.92
CA THR A 88 -5.50 6.97 -4.59
C THR A 88 -6.40 5.99 -5.31
N SER A 89 -7.12 5.15 -4.55
CA SER A 89 -7.97 4.07 -5.08
C SER A 89 -9.40 4.15 -4.58
N LYS A 90 -10.32 3.56 -5.34
CA LYS A 90 -11.72 3.39 -4.98
C LYS A 90 -11.97 2.14 -4.15
N ASP A 91 -11.12 1.17 -4.31
CA ASP A 91 -11.07 -0.05 -3.54
C ASP A 91 -9.69 -0.14 -2.92
N ASP A 92 -9.00 -1.26 -2.97
CA ASP A 92 -7.74 -1.46 -2.29
C ASP A 92 -6.59 -0.69 -2.94
N ALA A 93 -5.70 -0.12 -2.13
CA ALA A 93 -4.57 0.57 -2.73
C ALA A 93 -3.42 -0.36 -3.10
N TYR A 94 -3.19 -1.39 -2.29
CA TYR A 94 -2.30 -2.49 -2.60
C TYR A 94 -3.05 -3.77 -2.34
N ASN A 95 -3.11 -4.66 -3.33
CA ASN A 95 -3.81 -5.93 -3.24
C ASN A 95 -2.88 -7.09 -3.64
N ALA A 96 -2.40 -7.85 -2.65
CA ALA A 96 -1.66 -9.09 -2.87
C ALA A 96 -2.60 -10.29 -2.76
N ALA A 97 -3.66 -10.27 -3.57
CA ALA A 97 -4.64 -11.35 -3.70
C ALA A 97 -4.59 -11.99 -5.10
N GLY A 98 -3.88 -11.35 -5.98
CA GLY A 98 -3.84 -11.38 -7.40
C GLY A 98 -3.69 -12.68 -8.16
N GLY A 99 -3.64 -12.56 -9.44
CA GLY A 99 -3.28 -13.57 -10.41
C GLY A 99 -4.15 -13.71 -11.61
N ALA A 100 -5.37 -13.38 -11.66
CA ALA A 100 -6.18 -13.32 -12.87
C ALA A 100 -7.18 -12.19 -12.69
N ASP A 101 -7.03 -11.19 -13.50
CA ASP A 101 -7.96 -10.09 -13.59
C ASP A 101 -9.42 -10.59 -13.63
N SER A 102 -10.06 -10.56 -12.48
CA SER A 102 -11.47 -10.85 -12.31
C SER A 102 -12.22 -9.66 -11.71
N SER A 103 -11.54 -8.58 -11.41
CA SER A 103 -12.08 -7.37 -10.78
C SER A 103 -12.64 -6.36 -11.78
N GLY A 104 -12.41 -6.52 -13.08
CA GLY A 104 -12.87 -5.61 -14.12
C GLY A 104 -14.37 -5.31 -14.05
N MET A 105 -14.76 -4.06 -14.25
CA MET A 105 -16.14 -3.51 -14.21
C MET A 105 -17.20 -4.26 -15.06
N GLY A 106 -16.88 -5.43 -15.62
CA GLY A 106 -17.76 -6.29 -16.39
C GLY A 106 -18.38 -7.47 -15.63
N GLY A 107 -17.97 -7.73 -14.40
CA GLY A 107 -18.48 -8.80 -13.55
C GLY A 107 -19.78 -8.40 -12.86
N GLY A 108 -20.91 -8.90 -13.37
CA GLY A 108 -22.22 -8.73 -12.73
C GLY A 108 -22.24 -9.28 -11.31
N TRP A 109 -23.00 -8.62 -10.44
CA TRP A 109 -23.39 -8.95 -9.07
C TRP A 109 -23.18 -10.42 -8.67
N GLY A 110 -22.03 -10.76 -8.28
CA GLY A 110 -21.65 -12.04 -7.72
C GLY A 110 -20.35 -11.81 -7.02
N GLY A 111 -20.39 -11.31 -5.78
CA GLY A 111 -19.24 -11.20 -4.92
C GLY A 111 -18.48 -12.52 -4.88
N GLY A 112 -17.54 -12.67 -5.77
CA GLY A 112 -16.53 -13.70 -5.74
C GLY A 112 -15.45 -13.17 -4.80
N TRP A 113 -15.37 -13.76 -3.65
CA TRP A 113 -14.17 -13.79 -2.85
C TRP A 113 -13.01 -14.15 -3.78
N GLY A 114 -11.99 -13.27 -3.84
CA GLY A 114 -10.93 -13.28 -4.80
C GLY A 114 -10.56 -14.66 -5.32
N GLY A 115 -10.50 -14.79 -6.63
CA GLY A 115 -10.18 -16.07 -7.28
C GLY A 115 -8.79 -16.53 -6.89
N SER A 116 -8.70 -17.32 -5.83
CA SER A 116 -7.45 -17.96 -5.42
C SER A 116 -6.87 -18.71 -6.60
N VAL A 117 -5.74 -18.25 -7.12
CA VAL A 117 -4.90 -19.12 -7.95
C VAL A 117 -4.45 -20.24 -7.03
N SER A 118 -5.02 -21.42 -7.25
CA SER A 118 -4.72 -22.61 -6.45
C SER A 118 -3.20 -22.84 -6.43
N GLY A 119 -2.55 -22.55 -5.29
CA GLY A 119 -1.14 -22.83 -5.04
C GLY A 119 -0.18 -21.64 -5.05
N GLY A 120 -0.65 -20.38 -5.14
CA GLY A 120 0.17 -19.19 -5.00
C GLY A 120 0.50 -18.87 -3.52
N SER A 121 1.72 -18.42 -3.25
CA SER A 121 2.05 -17.80 -1.98
C SER A 121 1.83 -16.29 -2.15
N TYR A 122 0.86 -15.74 -1.46
CA TYR A 122 0.61 -14.30 -1.44
C TYR A 122 1.51 -13.65 -0.41
N SER A 123 2.05 -12.48 -0.73
CA SER A 123 2.77 -11.70 0.26
C SER A 123 2.97 -10.25 -0.18
N MET A 124 3.10 -9.37 0.80
CA MET A 124 3.43 -7.97 0.60
C MET A 124 4.64 -7.60 1.45
N THR A 125 5.69 -7.05 0.83
CA THR A 125 6.94 -6.72 1.53
C THR A 125 7.42 -5.32 1.20
N PHE A 126 7.63 -4.51 2.25
CA PHE A 126 8.22 -3.18 2.16
C PHE A 126 9.64 -3.21 2.73
N ASN A 127 10.65 -3.14 1.86
CA ASN A 127 12.06 -3.10 2.24
C ASN A 127 12.58 -1.66 2.37
N GLY A 128 11.95 -0.70 1.70
CA GLY A 128 12.38 0.69 1.71
C GLY A 128 11.51 1.60 0.85
N GLY A 129 11.92 2.86 0.72
CA GLY A 129 11.19 3.86 -0.05
C GLY A 129 10.11 4.57 0.75
N TYR A 130 9.20 5.22 0.01
CA TYR A 130 8.08 5.99 0.55
C TYR A 130 6.79 5.53 -0.10
N THR A 131 5.82 5.14 0.71
CA THR A 131 4.49 4.70 0.26
C THR A 131 3.44 5.59 0.91
N PHE A 132 2.56 6.18 0.10
CA PHE A 132 1.45 7.02 0.55
C PHE A 132 0.17 6.49 -0.06
N VAL A 133 -0.76 6.08 0.79
CA VAL A 133 -2.01 5.44 0.39
C VAL A 133 -3.20 6.26 0.85
N ASN A 134 -4.15 6.45 -0.06
CA ASN A 134 -5.48 6.98 0.19
C ASN A 134 -6.51 6.03 -0.46
N ALA A 135 -7.04 5.08 0.31
CA ALA A 135 -7.91 4.01 -0.17
C ALA A 135 -9.34 4.16 0.35
N ALA A 136 -10.31 3.71 -0.45
CA ALA A 136 -11.69 3.57 0.00
C ALA A 136 -12.06 2.12 0.35
N GLY A 137 -11.35 1.12 -0.21
CA GLY A 137 -11.31 -0.27 0.25
C GLY A 137 -10.27 -0.46 1.36
N ASP A 138 -9.52 -1.57 1.31
CA ASP A 138 -8.40 -1.77 2.22
C ASP A 138 -7.20 -0.90 1.82
N GLY A 139 -6.44 -0.45 2.80
CA GLY A 139 -5.23 0.31 2.51
C GLY A 139 -4.15 -0.57 1.90
N LEU A 140 -3.79 -1.60 2.61
CA LEU A 140 -2.92 -2.68 2.16
C LEU A 140 -3.63 -3.99 2.48
N ASP A 141 -4.01 -4.75 1.45
CA ASP A 141 -4.60 -6.09 1.56
C ASP A 141 -3.62 -7.15 1.06
N SER A 142 -3.44 -8.21 1.82
CA SER A 142 -2.66 -9.37 1.42
C SER A 142 -3.36 -10.65 1.83
N ASN A 143 -3.69 -11.51 0.87
CA ASN A 143 -4.19 -12.86 1.18
C ASN A 143 -3.13 -13.77 1.85
N GLY A 144 -1.93 -13.26 2.12
CA GLY A 144 -0.84 -13.92 2.80
C GLY A 144 -0.19 -13.00 3.84
N GLU A 145 1.10 -13.18 4.06
CA GLU A 145 1.84 -12.37 5.02
C GLU A 145 2.11 -10.94 4.53
N MET A 146 2.22 -10.00 5.48
CA MET A 146 2.64 -8.63 5.23
C MET A 146 3.88 -8.32 6.06
N ILE A 147 4.96 -7.80 5.43
CA ILE A 147 6.26 -7.61 6.07
C ILE A 147 6.77 -6.19 5.86
N PHE A 148 7.06 -5.49 6.94
CA PHE A 148 7.71 -4.18 6.93
C PHE A 148 9.16 -4.32 7.43
N ASN A 149 10.13 -4.23 6.53
CA ASN A 149 11.56 -4.28 6.83
C ASN A 149 12.19 -2.89 6.90
N GLY A 150 11.59 -1.88 6.25
CA GLY A 150 12.13 -0.53 6.18
C GLY A 150 11.23 0.45 5.43
N GLY A 151 11.74 1.66 5.21
CA GLY A 151 11.03 2.72 4.51
C GLY A 151 10.01 3.47 5.36
N TYR A 152 9.21 4.28 4.67
CA TYR A 152 8.10 5.03 5.24
C TYR A 152 6.82 4.63 4.53
N VAL A 153 5.87 4.05 5.28
CA VAL A 153 4.57 3.64 4.77
C VAL A 153 3.50 4.42 5.52
N PHE A 154 2.73 5.19 4.77
CA PHE A 154 1.61 5.96 5.30
C PHE A 154 0.32 5.51 4.60
N VAL A 155 -0.66 5.08 5.40
CA VAL A 155 -1.95 4.57 4.93
C VAL A 155 -3.08 5.38 5.56
N SER A 156 -3.95 5.94 4.72
CA SER A 156 -5.22 6.52 5.11
C SER A 156 -6.35 5.81 4.37
N GLN A 157 -7.29 5.24 5.10
CA GLN A 157 -8.36 4.41 4.58
C GLN A 157 -9.73 4.94 5.03
N THR A 158 -10.78 4.86 4.18
CA THR A 158 -12.10 5.43 4.49
C THR A 158 -13.26 4.44 4.54
N GLY A 159 -13.15 3.32 3.86
CA GLY A 159 -14.27 2.38 3.67
C GLY A 159 -14.73 1.73 4.97
N GLY A 160 -16.04 1.63 5.16
CA GLY A 160 -16.59 0.79 6.23
C GLY A 160 -16.58 -0.68 5.81
N GLY A 161 -16.21 -1.57 6.73
CA GLY A 161 -16.08 -3.01 6.44
C GLY A 161 -14.67 -3.45 6.04
N ASN A 162 -13.79 -2.51 5.72
CA ASN A 162 -12.39 -2.67 5.35
C ASN A 162 -11.47 -2.04 6.41
N GLY A 163 -10.18 -2.31 6.34
CA GLY A 163 -9.16 -1.80 7.27
C GLY A 163 -7.98 -1.10 6.59
N PRO A 164 -7.20 -0.30 7.33
CA PRO A 164 -5.97 0.26 6.79
C PRO A 164 -4.91 -0.78 6.42
N LEU A 165 -4.85 -1.87 7.18
CA LEU A 165 -4.01 -3.04 6.95
C LEU A 165 -4.87 -4.27 7.18
N ASP A 166 -4.84 -5.21 6.23
CA ASP A 166 -5.50 -6.51 6.32
C ASP A 166 -4.54 -7.60 5.83
N CYS A 167 -4.47 -8.74 6.50
CA CYS A 167 -3.69 -9.88 6.04
C CYS A 167 -4.50 -11.18 6.16
N GLY A 168 -4.15 -12.17 5.32
CA GLY A 168 -4.93 -13.38 5.18
C GLY A 168 -5.10 -14.18 6.48
N ASP A 169 -6.23 -14.83 6.62
CA ASP A 169 -6.55 -15.69 7.76
C ASP A 169 -5.42 -16.67 8.10
N GLY A 170 -4.89 -16.56 9.32
CA GLY A 170 -3.79 -17.39 9.81
C GLY A 170 -2.38 -16.90 9.48
N TYR A 171 -2.27 -15.79 8.77
CA TYR A 171 -1.03 -15.06 8.56
C TYR A 171 -0.84 -13.95 9.60
N SER A 172 0.17 -13.14 9.47
CA SER A 172 0.44 -12.04 10.39
C SER A 172 1.20 -10.91 9.72
N ILE A 173 1.02 -9.72 10.28
CA ILE A 173 1.81 -8.55 9.90
C ILE A 173 3.09 -8.55 10.73
N THR A 174 4.23 -8.63 10.05
CA THR A 174 5.57 -8.62 10.65
C THR A 174 6.20 -7.23 10.49
N TYR A 175 6.61 -6.63 11.61
CA TYR A 175 7.35 -5.37 11.60
C TYR A 175 8.79 -5.58 12.10
N ASN A 176 9.75 -5.33 11.22
CA ASN A 176 11.20 -5.43 11.48
C ASN A 176 11.88 -4.05 11.48
N GLY A 177 11.29 -3.05 10.82
CA GLY A 177 11.89 -1.71 10.73
C GLY A 177 11.11 -0.72 9.86
N GLY A 178 11.63 0.50 9.78
CA GLY A 178 10.99 1.61 9.07
C GLY A 178 10.04 2.42 9.94
N THR A 179 9.17 3.17 9.31
CA THR A 179 8.08 3.91 9.95
C THR A 179 6.79 3.61 9.22
N VAL A 180 5.84 2.96 9.91
CA VAL A 180 4.53 2.63 9.35
C VAL A 180 3.46 3.36 10.15
N ILE A 181 2.64 4.13 9.46
CA ILE A 181 1.47 4.80 10.03
C ILE A 181 0.27 4.36 9.23
N ALA A 182 -0.68 3.72 9.89
CA ALA A 182 -1.93 3.30 9.29
C ALA A 182 -3.10 3.84 10.08
N ALA A 183 -4.07 4.45 9.40
CA ALA A 183 -5.20 5.14 10.00
C ALA A 183 -6.46 4.94 9.15
N GLY A 184 -7.58 4.57 9.79
CA GLY A 184 -8.83 4.34 9.08
C GLY A 184 -9.94 3.75 9.95
N SER A 185 -10.73 2.86 9.35
CA SER A 185 -11.76 2.08 10.02
C SER A 185 -11.13 1.15 11.06
N SER A 186 -11.86 0.86 12.13
CA SER A 186 -11.45 -0.12 13.13
C SER A 186 -12.02 -1.53 12.88
N SER A 187 -12.76 -1.75 11.78
CA SER A 187 -13.54 -2.98 11.61
C SER A 187 -12.70 -4.19 11.20
N MET A 188 -11.73 -4.03 10.32
CA MET A 188 -10.83 -5.09 9.85
C MET A 188 -9.36 -4.66 9.99
N PHE A 189 -9.08 -3.85 11.00
CA PHE A 189 -7.77 -3.29 11.19
C PHE A 189 -6.84 -4.25 11.93
N GLU A 190 -5.89 -4.81 11.22
CA GLU A 190 -4.82 -5.61 11.76
C GLU A 190 -3.53 -4.79 11.93
N TYR A 191 -2.69 -5.15 12.87
CA TYR A 191 -1.41 -4.48 13.09
C TYR A 191 -0.40 -5.38 13.81
N PRO A 192 0.91 -5.13 13.66
CA PRO A 192 1.95 -5.92 14.31
C PRO A 192 1.84 -5.86 15.84
N SER A 193 2.16 -6.96 16.50
CA SER A 193 2.15 -7.03 17.96
C SER A 193 3.16 -6.09 18.62
N ASN A 194 4.27 -5.79 17.94
CA ASN A 194 5.36 -4.90 18.39
C ASN A 194 5.22 -3.45 17.92
N LYS A 195 3.98 -2.97 17.68
CA LYS A 195 3.71 -1.55 17.38
C LYS A 195 4.20 -0.63 18.49
N ALA A 196 4.63 0.57 18.11
CA ALA A 196 5.12 1.59 19.04
C ALA A 196 3.98 2.40 19.69
N PHE A 197 2.86 2.58 18.98
CA PHE A 197 1.71 3.36 19.43
C PHE A 197 0.41 2.85 18.80
N LEU A 198 -0.66 2.92 19.55
CA LEU A 198 -2.03 2.64 19.09
C LEU A 198 -2.98 3.69 19.66
N SER A 199 -3.85 4.24 18.84
CA SER A 199 -4.94 5.11 19.25
C SER A 199 -6.27 4.55 18.73
N THR A 200 -7.24 4.41 19.62
CA THR A 200 -8.64 4.11 19.30
C THR A 200 -9.52 5.36 19.37
N THR A 201 -8.90 6.54 19.41
CA THR A 201 -9.62 7.82 19.42
C THR A 201 -9.78 8.31 17.99
N SER A 202 -11.02 8.57 17.61
CA SER A 202 -11.33 9.10 16.28
C SER A 202 -10.67 10.46 16.03
N VAL A 203 -10.14 10.62 14.83
CA VAL A 203 -9.50 11.85 14.37
C VAL A 203 -10.17 12.30 13.08
N SER A 204 -10.43 13.61 12.97
CA SER A 204 -11.11 14.17 11.78
C SER A 204 -10.17 14.27 10.59
N ALA A 205 -10.73 14.17 9.38
CA ALA A 205 -10.02 14.50 8.16
C ALA A 205 -9.44 15.93 8.21
N GLY A 206 -8.30 16.14 7.58
CA GLY A 206 -7.57 17.40 7.60
C GLY A 206 -6.76 17.65 8.89
N SER A 207 -6.85 16.78 9.90
CA SER A 207 -6.05 16.92 11.11
C SER A 207 -4.58 16.61 10.84
N THR A 208 -3.69 17.46 11.36
CA THR A 208 -2.26 17.17 11.38
C THR A 208 -1.94 16.35 12.62
N ILE A 209 -1.26 15.23 12.44
CA ILE A 209 -0.80 14.32 13.47
C ILE A 209 0.71 14.40 13.56
N THR A 210 1.23 14.52 14.77
CA THR A 210 2.68 14.51 15.03
C THR A 210 3.00 13.45 16.07
N PHE A 211 3.91 12.57 15.75
CA PHE A 211 4.49 11.60 16.68
C PHE A 211 5.87 12.06 17.12
N THR A 212 6.14 11.97 18.42
CA THR A 212 7.44 12.27 19.01
C THR A 212 7.91 11.11 19.86
N ASN A 213 9.22 10.94 19.97
CA ASN A 213 9.83 10.02 20.94
C ASN A 213 9.86 10.64 22.35
N ALA A 214 10.40 9.91 23.32
CA ALA A 214 10.50 10.34 24.71
C ALA A 214 11.31 11.61 24.95
N SER A 215 12.23 11.97 24.03
CA SER A 215 13.01 13.20 24.09
C SER A 215 12.30 14.40 23.43
N GLY A 216 11.13 14.21 22.87
CA GLY A 216 10.39 15.23 22.13
C GLY A 216 10.82 15.37 20.66
N THR A 217 11.70 14.50 20.17
CA THR A 217 12.11 14.51 18.76
C THR A 217 10.96 14.00 17.90
N VAL A 218 10.64 14.72 16.82
CA VAL A 218 9.60 14.34 15.88
C VAL A 218 10.04 13.08 15.12
N ILE A 219 9.22 12.04 15.19
CA ILE A 219 9.37 10.80 14.42
C ILE A 219 8.73 10.97 13.04
N ALA A 220 7.48 11.48 13.04
CA ALA A 220 6.72 11.72 11.82
C ALA A 220 5.66 12.78 12.06
N THR A 221 5.35 13.53 11.00
CA THR A 221 4.20 14.44 10.95
C THR A 221 3.50 14.26 9.63
N PHE A 222 2.17 14.16 9.65
CA PHE A 222 1.37 14.02 8.45
C PHE A 222 -0.02 14.62 8.66
N THR A 223 -0.70 14.91 7.56
CA THR A 223 -2.09 15.34 7.57
C THR A 223 -2.97 14.21 7.05
N LEU A 224 -3.96 13.81 7.84
CA LEU A 224 -4.91 12.77 7.46
C LEU A 224 -5.78 13.23 6.29
N PRO A 225 -5.75 12.57 5.12
CA PRO A 225 -6.71 12.84 4.05
C PRO A 225 -8.14 12.53 4.50
N ASN A 226 -8.30 11.47 5.28
CA ASN A 226 -9.58 10.92 5.70
C ASN A 226 -9.72 10.95 7.22
N ALA A 227 -10.97 10.91 7.72
CA ALA A 227 -11.22 10.67 9.14
C ALA A 227 -10.83 9.22 9.50
N SER A 228 -10.28 9.02 10.69
CA SER A 228 -9.95 7.69 11.19
C SER A 228 -10.66 7.39 12.51
N GLN A 229 -10.96 6.12 12.73
CA GLN A 229 -11.48 5.58 13.99
C GLN A 229 -10.35 5.02 14.85
N GLU A 230 -9.36 4.45 14.20
CA GLU A 230 -8.20 3.84 14.82
C GLU A 230 -6.93 4.17 14.04
N MET A 231 -5.79 4.24 14.73
CA MET A 231 -4.51 4.58 14.12
C MET A 231 -3.38 3.85 14.84
N VAL A 232 -2.46 3.27 14.08
CA VAL A 232 -1.25 2.63 14.58
C VAL A 232 0.00 3.36 14.07
N LEU A 233 1.05 3.41 14.90
CA LEU A 233 2.42 3.69 14.48
C LEU A 233 3.29 2.48 14.80
N CYS A 234 4.01 1.99 13.81
CA CYS A 234 5.14 1.10 14.00
C CYS A 234 6.43 1.90 13.76
N SER A 235 7.33 1.87 14.73
CA SER A 235 8.60 2.58 14.72
C SER A 235 9.57 1.83 15.63
N THR A 236 10.86 1.97 15.38
CA THR A 236 11.92 1.48 16.28
C THR A 236 12.04 2.32 17.54
N GLU A 237 11.38 3.48 17.60
CA GLU A 237 11.34 4.37 18.75
C GLU A 237 10.41 3.81 19.84
N SER A 238 10.77 4.04 21.10
CA SER A 238 9.98 3.67 22.26
C SER A 238 9.37 4.90 22.96
N ASN A 239 8.33 4.67 23.75
CA ASN A 239 7.64 5.74 24.51
C ASN A 239 7.19 6.89 23.61
N VAL A 240 6.45 6.54 22.58
CA VAL A 240 5.94 7.50 21.58
C VAL A 240 4.74 8.25 22.16
N SER A 241 4.72 9.57 21.93
CA SER A 241 3.56 10.43 22.15
C SER A 241 2.97 10.89 20.83
N CYS A 242 1.65 11.05 20.81
CA CYS A 242 0.89 11.49 19.65
C CYS A 242 0.18 12.80 19.96
N TYR A 243 0.28 13.77 19.07
CA TYR A 243 -0.36 15.07 19.18
C TYR A 243 -1.23 15.31 17.94
N THR A 244 -2.42 15.89 18.15
CA THR A 244 -3.31 16.36 17.08
C THR A 244 -3.34 17.88 17.09
N GLY A 245 -3.21 18.49 15.93
CA GLY A 245 -3.10 19.93 15.75
C GLY A 245 -1.66 20.33 15.43
N GLY A 246 -1.51 21.35 14.55
CA GLY A 246 -0.19 21.86 14.20
C GLY A 246 0.53 22.48 15.41
N THR A 247 1.81 22.30 15.48
CA THR A 247 2.70 23.08 16.35
C THR A 247 2.89 24.47 15.79
#